data_3ede51c95235d9259e793c46adab0292
#
_entry.id   3ede51c95235d9259e793c46adab0292
#
_cell.length_a   1.000
_cell.length_b   1.000
_cell.length_c   1.000
_cell.angle_alpha   90.00
_cell.angle_beta   90.00
_cell.angle_gamma   90.00
#
_symmetry.space_group_name_H-M   'P 1'
#
loop_
_entity.id
_entity.type
_entity.pdbx_description
1 polymer ?
#
loop_
_entity_poly.entity_id
_entity_poly.type
_entity_poly.pdbx_seq_one_letter_code
_entity_poly.pdbx_strand_id
1 'polypeptide(L)'
;SFDPKNLSDPVLIREDGTLLYHLPSVIDDIEEKITHIIRGEDHIANTAYHIQIFNALESNIPIFAHHPFLIDEEGKGFSKRVGSLSIENFKKEGFENITLLNYFLFIGSSSNIEPIDDLTKIINKFDISNISQSSAKFSKESLVSLNKDTLKLFNFDQIKDKIIHLQNNFQKETFWRFVKNNITFLHEVNSWEKVISNVNNYKDFNIDNAFVDIAAEVLPNDPFDENTWDIWTSSIKDKTGFKGKDLFMPLRLILTGKPNGPELKYLIPLFDKNGILQKLGKI
;
A
#
# COMPACT_ATOMS: atom_id res chain seq x y z
N SER A 1 -27.41 -24.50 15.69
CA SER A 1 -27.89 -25.89 15.47
C SER A 1 -28.77 -25.92 14.24
N PHE A 2 -28.60 -26.93 13.39
CA PHE A 2 -29.47 -27.16 12.23
C PHE A 2 -30.51 -28.22 12.62
N ASP A 3 -31.77 -27.98 12.24
CA ASP A 3 -32.79 -29.02 12.34
C ASP A 3 -32.78 -29.86 11.04
N PRO A 4 -32.43 -31.15 11.10
CA PRO A 4 -32.35 -31.99 9.90
C PRO A 4 -33.67 -32.05 9.11
N LYS A 5 -34.81 -31.81 9.77
CA LYS A 5 -36.16 -31.84 9.13
C LYS A 5 -36.35 -30.68 8.14
N ASN A 6 -35.54 -29.62 8.23
CA ASN A 6 -35.62 -28.45 7.37
C ASN A 6 -34.64 -28.52 6.19
N LEU A 7 -33.89 -29.62 6.06
CA LEU A 7 -32.97 -29.83 4.95
C LEU A 7 -33.62 -30.72 3.89
N SER A 8 -33.56 -30.30 2.63
CA SER A 8 -33.90 -31.15 1.47
C SER A 8 -32.78 -32.13 1.21
N ASP A 9 -33.08 -33.28 0.60
CA ASP A 9 -32.05 -34.22 0.17
C ASP A 9 -31.17 -33.59 -0.95
N PRO A 10 -29.85 -33.48 -0.74
CA PRO A 10 -28.97 -32.92 -1.77
C PRO A 10 -28.70 -33.97 -2.86
N VAL A 11 -28.68 -33.53 -4.10
CA VAL A 11 -28.15 -34.35 -5.18
C VAL A 11 -26.62 -34.39 -5.05
N LEU A 12 -26.08 -35.59 -4.80
CA LEU A 12 -24.62 -35.78 -4.68
C LEU A 12 -23.96 -36.17 -6.01
N ILE A 13 -24.69 -36.95 -6.83
CA ILE A 13 -24.25 -37.45 -8.14
C ILE A 13 -25.40 -37.25 -9.11
N ARG A 14 -25.12 -36.69 -10.29
CA ARG A 14 -26.09 -36.57 -11.38
C ARG A 14 -26.31 -37.94 -12.08
N GLU A 15 -27.36 -38.03 -12.86
CA GLU A 15 -27.67 -39.25 -13.67
C GLU A 15 -26.53 -39.62 -14.64
N ASP A 16 -25.78 -38.65 -15.10
CA ASP A 16 -24.63 -38.83 -15.99
C ASP A 16 -23.32 -39.23 -15.28
N GLY A 17 -23.40 -39.43 -13.94
CA GLY A 17 -22.25 -39.78 -13.12
C GLY A 17 -21.44 -38.58 -12.62
N THR A 18 -21.79 -37.34 -12.98
CA THR A 18 -21.08 -36.13 -12.52
C THR A 18 -21.25 -35.93 -11.03
N LEU A 19 -20.15 -35.89 -10.29
CA LEU A 19 -20.12 -35.56 -8.86
C LEU A 19 -20.45 -34.09 -8.65
N LEU A 20 -21.29 -33.77 -7.68
CA LEU A 20 -21.61 -32.41 -7.28
C LEU A 20 -20.86 -32.04 -6.00
N TYR A 21 -20.67 -30.74 -5.80
CA TYR A 21 -19.83 -30.08 -4.81
C TYR A 21 -19.75 -30.76 -3.43
N HIS A 22 -20.87 -31.18 -2.87
CA HIS A 22 -20.90 -31.66 -1.47
C HIS A 22 -20.09 -32.95 -1.27
N LEU A 23 -20.21 -33.93 -2.17
CA LEU A 23 -19.56 -35.22 -1.98
C LEU A 23 -18.05 -35.18 -2.18
N PRO A 24 -17.51 -34.66 -3.33
CA PRO A 24 -16.06 -34.61 -3.52
C PRO A 24 -15.37 -33.72 -2.48
N SER A 25 -15.97 -32.58 -2.10
CA SER A 25 -15.38 -31.71 -1.07
C SER A 25 -15.18 -32.40 0.26
N VAL A 26 -16.17 -33.23 0.70
CA VAL A 26 -16.03 -33.98 1.96
C VAL A 26 -15.02 -35.11 1.84
N ILE A 27 -14.98 -35.80 0.69
CA ILE A 27 -13.99 -36.87 0.46
C ILE A 27 -12.56 -36.30 0.48
N ASP A 28 -12.33 -35.19 -0.22
CA ASP A 28 -11.04 -34.51 -0.24
C ASP A 28 -10.60 -34.08 1.18
N ASP A 29 -11.53 -33.48 1.95
CA ASP A 29 -11.30 -33.08 3.34
C ASP A 29 -10.93 -34.27 4.25
N ILE A 30 -11.52 -35.45 4.01
CA ILE A 30 -11.20 -36.69 4.74
C ILE A 30 -9.82 -37.20 4.34
N GLU A 31 -9.54 -37.32 3.05
CA GLU A 31 -8.27 -37.85 2.53
C GLU A 31 -7.10 -36.98 2.95
N GLU A 32 -7.26 -35.63 2.87
CA GLU A 32 -6.24 -34.66 3.26
C GLU A 32 -6.20 -34.39 4.77
N LYS A 33 -7.08 -35.06 5.56
CA LYS A 33 -7.16 -34.94 7.03
C LYS A 33 -7.33 -33.50 7.49
N ILE A 34 -8.21 -32.76 6.83
CA ILE A 34 -8.52 -31.37 7.16
C ILE A 34 -9.12 -31.29 8.56
N THR A 35 -8.56 -30.43 9.40
CA THR A 35 -8.99 -30.23 10.79
C THR A 35 -9.91 -29.03 10.97
N HIS A 36 -9.77 -28.01 10.11
CA HIS A 36 -10.54 -26.77 10.18
C HIS A 36 -10.96 -26.33 8.78
N ILE A 37 -12.25 -26.01 8.62
CA ILE A 37 -12.82 -25.48 7.38
C ILE A 37 -13.30 -24.06 7.65
N ILE A 38 -12.57 -23.08 7.10
CA ILE A 38 -12.88 -21.65 7.24
C ILE A 38 -13.31 -21.13 5.87
N ARG A 39 -14.57 -20.65 5.75
CA ARG A 39 -15.14 -20.25 4.45
C ARG A 39 -16.21 -19.16 4.61
N GLY A 40 -16.74 -18.66 3.51
CA GLY A 40 -17.79 -17.63 3.52
C GLY A 40 -19.09 -18.08 4.18
N GLU A 41 -19.83 -17.16 4.76
CA GLU A 41 -21.13 -17.42 5.42
C GLU A 41 -22.22 -17.94 4.46
N ASP A 42 -22.08 -17.77 3.13
CA ASP A 42 -22.93 -18.37 2.11
C ASP A 42 -22.93 -19.91 2.15
N HIS A 43 -21.89 -20.50 2.75
CA HIS A 43 -21.75 -21.93 2.92
C HIS A 43 -22.29 -22.45 4.27
N ILE A 44 -22.95 -21.62 5.08
CA ILE A 44 -23.52 -22.05 6.37
C ILE A 44 -24.49 -23.22 6.18
N ALA A 45 -25.44 -23.10 5.24
CA ALA A 45 -26.38 -24.17 4.94
C ALA A 45 -25.66 -25.45 4.45
N ASN A 46 -24.60 -25.31 3.64
CA ASN A 46 -23.83 -26.44 3.13
C ASN A 46 -23.12 -27.22 4.24
N THR A 47 -22.81 -26.56 5.37
CA THR A 47 -22.17 -27.20 6.53
C THR A 47 -23.04 -28.32 7.10
N ALA A 48 -24.34 -28.13 7.10
CA ALA A 48 -25.27 -29.19 7.60
C ALA A 48 -25.22 -30.46 6.71
N TYR A 49 -25.15 -30.29 5.39
CA TYR A 49 -25.00 -31.41 4.45
C TYR A 49 -23.62 -32.08 4.60
N HIS A 50 -22.55 -31.30 4.73
CA HIS A 50 -21.21 -31.84 4.92
C HIS A 50 -21.10 -32.67 6.20
N ILE A 51 -21.65 -32.19 7.33
CA ILE A 51 -21.68 -32.92 8.59
C ILE A 51 -22.41 -34.28 8.45
N GLN A 52 -23.51 -34.30 7.68
CA GLN A 52 -24.22 -35.55 7.43
C GLN A 52 -23.38 -36.53 6.59
N ILE A 53 -22.65 -36.05 5.58
CA ILE A 53 -21.79 -36.89 4.75
C ILE A 53 -20.59 -37.40 5.55
N PHE A 54 -19.93 -36.56 6.39
CA PHE A 54 -18.89 -37.00 7.31
C PHE A 54 -19.36 -38.13 8.21
N ASN A 55 -20.56 -37.98 8.81
CA ASN A 55 -21.15 -39.02 9.64
C ASN A 55 -21.47 -40.32 8.87
N ALA A 56 -22.03 -40.20 7.66
CA ALA A 56 -22.33 -41.35 6.80
C ALA A 56 -21.07 -42.10 6.35
N LEU A 57 -19.93 -41.42 6.25
CA LEU A 57 -18.64 -42.02 5.94
C LEU A 57 -17.83 -42.41 7.19
N GLU A 58 -18.43 -42.35 8.37
CA GLU A 58 -17.84 -42.70 9.70
C GLU A 58 -16.49 -41.96 9.94
N SER A 59 -16.38 -40.73 9.46
CA SER A 59 -15.16 -39.90 9.53
C SER A 59 -15.28 -38.80 10.58
N ASN A 60 -14.14 -38.34 11.07
CA ASN A 60 -14.06 -37.21 11.98
C ASN A 60 -14.56 -35.91 11.32
N ILE A 61 -15.43 -35.18 12.05
CA ILE A 61 -15.97 -33.91 11.58
C ILE A 61 -14.97 -32.81 11.92
N PRO A 62 -14.50 -32.02 10.91
CA PRO A 62 -13.63 -30.87 11.15
C PRO A 62 -14.35 -29.74 11.88
N ILE A 63 -13.60 -28.81 12.43
CA ILE A 63 -14.14 -27.57 13.00
C ILE A 63 -14.52 -26.63 11.86
N PHE A 64 -15.77 -26.15 11.85
CA PHE A 64 -16.24 -25.19 10.85
C PHE A 64 -16.26 -23.77 11.42
N ALA A 65 -15.72 -22.83 10.63
CA ALA A 65 -15.84 -21.39 10.88
C ALA A 65 -16.34 -20.70 9.60
N HIS A 66 -17.16 -19.66 9.79
CA HIS A 66 -17.70 -18.88 8.66
C HIS A 66 -17.36 -17.41 8.86
N HIS A 67 -16.66 -16.83 7.89
CA HIS A 67 -16.38 -15.39 7.88
C HIS A 67 -17.52 -14.64 7.15
N PRO A 68 -17.79 -13.38 7.54
CA PRO A 68 -18.84 -12.57 6.92
C PRO A 68 -18.49 -12.21 5.48
N PHE A 69 -19.52 -11.78 4.74
CA PHE A 69 -19.34 -11.20 3.43
C PHE A 69 -18.65 -9.83 3.47
N LEU A 70 -17.93 -9.54 2.40
CA LEU A 70 -17.56 -8.19 2.07
C LEU A 70 -18.71 -7.52 1.29
N ILE A 71 -19.06 -6.31 1.70
CA ILE A 71 -20.05 -5.46 1.04
C ILE A 71 -19.40 -4.15 0.63
N ASP A 72 -19.94 -3.49 -0.39
CA ASP A 72 -19.52 -2.16 -0.79
C ASP A 72 -20.01 -1.08 0.20
N GLU A 73 -19.68 0.17 -0.07
CA GLU A 73 -20.08 1.31 0.78
C GLU A 73 -21.60 1.51 0.81
N GLU A 74 -22.33 1.06 -0.24
CA GLU A 74 -23.79 1.09 -0.33
C GLU A 74 -24.47 -0.09 0.38
N GLY A 75 -23.69 -1.06 0.90
CA GLY A 75 -24.19 -2.25 1.57
C GLY A 75 -24.57 -3.40 0.64
N LYS A 76 -24.16 -3.33 -0.63
CA LYS A 76 -24.40 -4.40 -1.62
C LYS A 76 -23.21 -5.36 -1.66
N GLY A 77 -23.49 -6.65 -1.81
CA GLY A 77 -22.45 -7.65 -2.02
C GLY A 77 -21.71 -7.42 -3.34
N PHE A 78 -20.39 -7.68 -3.35
CA PHE A 78 -19.60 -7.61 -4.58
C PHE A 78 -20.09 -8.61 -5.61
N SER A 79 -20.74 -8.15 -6.67
CA SER A 79 -21.09 -8.99 -7.80
C SER A 79 -19.92 -9.11 -8.77
N LYS A 80 -19.80 -10.24 -9.50
CA LYS A 80 -18.79 -10.48 -10.53
C LYS A 80 -18.75 -9.41 -11.64
N ARG A 81 -19.74 -8.50 -11.69
CA ARG A 81 -19.82 -7.38 -12.63
C ARG A 81 -18.98 -6.17 -12.24
N VAL A 82 -18.52 -6.09 -11.00
CA VAL A 82 -17.61 -5.04 -10.54
C VAL A 82 -16.17 -5.54 -10.72
N GLY A 83 -15.74 -5.72 -11.97
CA GLY A 83 -14.43 -6.26 -12.36
C GLY A 83 -13.19 -5.48 -11.88
N SER A 84 -13.40 -4.44 -11.07
CA SER A 84 -12.33 -3.60 -10.51
C SER A 84 -11.73 -4.12 -9.18
N LEU A 85 -12.40 -5.06 -8.49
CA LEU A 85 -12.01 -5.51 -7.15
C LEU A 85 -11.42 -6.93 -7.12
N SER A 86 -10.53 -7.24 -8.06
CA SER A 86 -9.75 -8.48 -8.00
C SER A 86 -8.36 -8.21 -7.42
N ILE A 87 -7.77 -9.23 -6.78
CA ILE A 87 -6.38 -9.17 -6.31
C ILE A 87 -5.43 -8.80 -7.44
N GLU A 88 -5.69 -9.29 -8.66
CA GLU A 88 -4.91 -8.94 -9.85
C GLU A 88 -4.97 -7.44 -10.17
N ASN A 89 -6.14 -6.82 -10.04
CA ASN A 89 -6.29 -5.39 -10.27
C ASN A 89 -5.59 -4.56 -9.19
N PHE A 90 -5.69 -4.94 -7.92
CA PHE A 90 -4.93 -4.28 -6.84
C PHE A 90 -3.42 -4.38 -7.09
N LYS A 91 -2.94 -5.52 -7.57
CA LYS A 91 -1.53 -5.69 -7.96
C LYS A 91 -1.15 -4.76 -9.11
N LYS A 92 -1.99 -4.64 -10.14
CA LYS A 92 -1.78 -3.73 -11.29
C LYS A 92 -1.81 -2.26 -10.87
N GLU A 93 -2.65 -1.91 -9.90
CA GLU A 93 -2.70 -0.56 -9.32
C GLU A 93 -1.46 -0.24 -8.46
N GLY A 94 -0.72 -1.25 -8.03
CA GLY A 94 0.53 -1.09 -7.28
C GLY A 94 0.38 -1.14 -5.76
N PHE A 95 -0.69 -1.75 -5.25
CA PHE A 95 -0.81 -2.03 -3.82
C PHE A 95 0.25 -3.02 -3.35
N GLU A 96 0.83 -2.77 -2.19
CA GLU A 96 1.76 -3.70 -1.56
C GLU A 96 1.02 -4.94 -1.04
N ASN A 97 1.61 -6.13 -1.25
CA ASN A 97 1.00 -7.39 -0.82
C ASN A 97 0.70 -7.40 0.68
N ILE A 98 1.61 -6.85 1.49
CA ILE A 98 1.45 -6.77 2.94
C ILE A 98 0.27 -5.88 3.34
N THR A 99 0.03 -4.79 2.59
CA THR A 99 -1.13 -3.90 2.79
C THR A 99 -2.43 -4.63 2.51
N LEU A 100 -2.51 -5.36 1.39
CA LEU A 100 -3.71 -6.14 1.05
C LEU A 100 -3.98 -7.20 2.11
N LEU A 101 -2.95 -7.95 2.50
CA LEU A 101 -3.09 -8.99 3.52
C LEU A 101 -3.57 -8.40 4.84
N ASN A 102 -2.94 -7.33 5.32
CA ASN A 102 -3.33 -6.63 6.53
C ASN A 102 -4.78 -6.14 6.47
N TYR A 103 -5.16 -5.47 5.37
CA TYR A 103 -6.50 -4.94 5.20
C TYR A 103 -7.57 -6.05 5.23
N PHE A 104 -7.40 -7.11 4.44
CA PHE A 104 -8.39 -8.18 4.32
C PHE A 104 -8.46 -9.11 5.55
N LEU A 105 -7.41 -9.23 6.34
CA LEU A 105 -7.45 -9.98 7.59
C LEU A 105 -8.16 -9.23 8.72
N PHE A 106 -8.09 -7.91 8.73
CA PHE A 106 -8.63 -7.12 9.83
C PHE A 106 -9.91 -6.35 9.50
N ILE A 107 -10.29 -6.25 8.20
CA ILE A 107 -11.60 -5.70 7.83
C ILE A 107 -12.70 -6.62 8.38
N GLY A 108 -13.66 -6.05 9.08
CA GLY A 108 -14.71 -6.84 9.72
C GLY A 108 -14.29 -7.54 11.03
N SER A 109 -13.11 -7.20 11.56
CA SER A 109 -12.72 -7.58 12.92
C SER A 109 -12.95 -6.43 13.91
N SER A 110 -12.91 -6.74 15.21
CA SER A 110 -12.90 -5.73 16.27
C SER A 110 -11.53 -5.03 16.41
N SER A 111 -10.51 -5.50 15.71
CA SER A 111 -9.16 -4.93 15.73
C SER A 111 -9.08 -3.72 14.80
N ASN A 112 -8.38 -2.66 15.25
CA ASN A 112 -8.08 -1.54 14.37
C ASN A 112 -7.12 -1.95 13.24
N ILE A 113 -7.39 -1.47 12.04
CA ILE A 113 -6.49 -1.62 10.88
C ILE A 113 -5.43 -0.51 11.00
N GLU A 114 -4.22 -0.91 11.34
CA GLU A 114 -3.06 -0.04 11.46
C GLU A 114 -2.01 -0.45 10.42
N PRO A 115 -1.17 0.48 9.94
CA PRO A 115 -0.13 0.13 8.98
C PRO A 115 0.87 -0.87 9.59
N ILE A 116 1.15 -1.94 8.87
CA ILE A 116 2.09 -3.01 9.25
C ILE A 116 2.98 -3.31 8.06
N ASP A 117 4.29 -3.41 8.30
CA ASP A 117 5.33 -3.60 7.29
C ASP A 117 5.93 -5.01 7.25
N ASP A 118 5.46 -5.91 8.13
CA ASP A 118 6.03 -7.25 8.31
C ASP A 118 4.95 -8.31 8.55
N LEU A 119 5.08 -9.46 7.86
CA LEU A 119 4.13 -10.56 7.96
C LEU A 119 4.06 -11.15 9.36
N THR A 120 5.18 -11.23 10.08
CA THR A 120 5.22 -11.77 11.44
C THR A 120 4.37 -10.93 12.40
N LYS A 121 4.38 -9.60 12.22
CA LYS A 121 3.53 -8.69 13.00
C LYS A 121 2.04 -8.94 12.73
N ILE A 122 1.67 -9.20 11.47
CA ILE A 122 0.27 -9.54 11.09
C ILE A 122 -0.13 -10.86 11.75
N ILE A 123 0.71 -11.89 11.65
CA ILE A 123 0.45 -13.22 12.26
C ILE A 123 0.25 -13.09 13.77
N ASN A 124 1.11 -12.36 14.45
CA ASN A 124 1.03 -12.19 15.91
C ASN A 124 -0.18 -11.38 16.37
N LYS A 125 -0.70 -10.49 15.51
CA LYS A 125 -1.89 -9.68 15.78
C LYS A 125 -3.19 -10.40 15.44
N PHE A 126 -3.14 -11.36 14.51
CA PHE A 126 -4.34 -12.04 14.01
C PHE A 126 -4.90 -12.99 15.06
N ASP A 127 -6.20 -12.83 15.34
CA ASP A 127 -6.98 -13.76 16.17
C ASP A 127 -8.35 -13.95 15.52
N ILE A 128 -8.62 -15.17 15.12
CA ILE A 128 -9.88 -15.55 14.46
C ILE A 128 -11.12 -15.26 15.32
N SER A 129 -10.97 -15.26 16.66
CA SER A 129 -12.07 -14.96 17.58
C SER A 129 -12.54 -13.50 17.52
N ASN A 130 -11.71 -12.60 16.97
CA ASN A 130 -12.01 -11.19 16.79
C ASN A 130 -12.80 -10.88 15.50
N ILE A 131 -13.02 -11.88 14.63
CA ILE A 131 -13.80 -11.69 13.40
C ILE A 131 -15.26 -11.49 13.75
N SER A 132 -15.84 -10.37 13.30
CA SER A 132 -17.27 -10.06 13.48
C SER A 132 -18.15 -11.02 12.67
N GLN A 133 -19.38 -11.25 13.15
CA GLN A 133 -20.42 -11.96 12.38
C GLN A 133 -21.13 -11.02 11.38
N SER A 134 -20.94 -9.72 11.49
CA SER A 134 -21.54 -8.73 10.59
C SER A 134 -20.72 -8.54 9.33
N SER A 135 -21.38 -8.33 8.18
CA SER A 135 -20.71 -8.03 6.91
C SER A 135 -19.76 -6.86 7.04
N ALA A 136 -18.59 -7.00 6.43
CA ALA A 136 -17.53 -5.99 6.47
C ALA A 136 -17.62 -5.04 5.26
N LYS A 137 -17.63 -3.73 5.51
CA LYS A 137 -17.66 -2.71 4.46
C LYS A 137 -16.27 -2.48 3.90
N PHE A 138 -16.09 -2.75 2.62
CA PHE A 138 -14.87 -2.42 1.90
C PHE A 138 -14.85 -0.93 1.54
N SER A 139 -13.75 -0.24 1.83
CA SER A 139 -13.47 1.11 1.37
C SER A 139 -12.14 1.16 0.63
N LYS A 140 -12.18 1.53 -0.66
CA LYS A 140 -10.98 1.71 -1.46
C LYS A 140 -10.12 2.86 -0.94
N GLU A 141 -10.75 3.94 -0.44
CA GLU A 141 -10.04 5.08 0.12
C GLU A 141 -9.25 4.68 1.37
N SER A 142 -9.85 3.88 2.25
CA SER A 142 -9.16 3.35 3.43
C SER A 142 -7.97 2.46 3.05
N LEU A 143 -8.13 1.61 2.04
CA LEU A 143 -7.05 0.76 1.54
C LEU A 143 -5.91 1.59 0.92
N VAL A 144 -6.22 2.64 0.14
CA VAL A 144 -5.24 3.57 -0.42
C VAL A 144 -4.47 4.30 0.69
N SER A 145 -5.17 4.79 1.70
CA SER A 145 -4.54 5.43 2.86
C SER A 145 -3.62 4.46 3.62
N LEU A 146 -4.09 3.24 3.85
CA LEU A 146 -3.29 2.19 4.49
C LEU A 146 -2.02 1.87 3.69
N ASN A 147 -2.11 1.81 2.35
CA ASN A 147 -0.95 1.55 1.49
C ASN A 147 0.11 2.64 1.62
N LYS A 148 -0.34 3.90 1.58
CA LYS A 148 0.53 5.06 1.80
C LYS A 148 1.23 4.99 3.17
N ASP A 149 0.49 4.66 4.22
CA ASP A 149 1.04 4.62 5.58
C ASP A 149 1.95 3.39 5.78
N THR A 150 1.66 2.27 5.13
CA THR A 150 2.54 1.08 5.11
C THR A 150 3.88 1.39 4.42
N LEU A 151 3.87 2.11 3.28
CA LEU A 151 5.11 2.50 2.58
C LEU A 151 6.03 3.37 3.45
N LYS A 152 5.47 4.22 4.32
CA LYS A 152 6.26 5.04 5.26
C LYS A 152 7.05 4.20 6.27
N LEU A 153 6.52 3.03 6.64
CA LEU A 153 7.18 2.12 7.59
C LEU A 153 8.37 1.39 6.96
N PHE A 154 8.34 1.15 5.64
CA PHE A 154 9.39 0.39 4.99
C PHE A 154 10.76 1.04 5.14
N ASN A 155 11.73 0.25 5.58
CA ASN A 155 13.13 0.59 5.48
C ASN A 155 13.66 0.33 4.06
N PHE A 156 14.89 0.74 3.78
CA PHE A 156 15.47 0.59 2.45
C PHE A 156 15.65 -0.88 2.04
N ASP A 157 16.04 -1.75 2.96
CA ASP A 157 16.24 -3.18 2.65
C ASP A 157 14.97 -3.88 2.16
N GLN A 158 13.80 -3.46 2.63
CA GLN A 158 12.51 -4.03 2.21
C GLN A 158 12.11 -3.65 0.79
N ILE A 159 12.70 -2.56 0.22
CA ILE A 159 12.29 -2.04 -1.11
C ILE A 159 13.43 -1.96 -2.12
N LYS A 160 14.69 -2.15 -1.72
CA LYS A 160 15.87 -1.96 -2.59
C LYS A 160 15.78 -2.68 -3.93
N ASP A 161 15.29 -3.93 -3.92
CA ASP A 161 15.15 -4.72 -5.13
C ASP A 161 14.03 -4.21 -6.06
N LYS A 162 12.99 -3.61 -5.48
CA LYS A 162 11.87 -3.04 -6.23
C LYS A 162 12.22 -1.73 -6.92
N ILE A 163 13.21 -0.99 -6.42
CA ILE A 163 13.68 0.30 -6.98
C ILE A 163 15.07 0.22 -7.60
N ILE A 164 15.59 -1.00 -7.82
CA ILE A 164 16.93 -1.20 -8.42
C ILE A 164 17.03 -0.64 -9.84
N HIS A 165 15.92 -0.54 -10.55
CA HIS A 165 15.84 -0.05 -11.92
C HIS A 165 16.06 1.47 -12.07
N LEU A 166 16.04 2.23 -10.96
CA LEU A 166 16.31 3.67 -10.99
C LEU A 166 17.73 3.91 -11.49
N GLN A 167 17.87 4.77 -12.48
CA GLN A 167 19.11 4.93 -13.28
C GLN A 167 20.05 6.01 -12.75
N ASN A 168 19.58 6.89 -11.87
CA ASN A 168 20.38 8.01 -11.38
C ASN A 168 21.48 7.57 -10.39
N ASN A 169 22.60 8.28 -10.40
CA ASN A 169 23.77 8.03 -9.54
C ASN A 169 23.59 8.47 -8.08
N PHE A 170 22.41 8.94 -7.67
CA PHE A 170 22.18 9.30 -6.27
C PHE A 170 22.11 8.06 -5.36
N GLN A 171 22.39 8.27 -4.08
CA GLN A 171 22.26 7.22 -3.09
C GLN A 171 20.78 6.84 -2.94
N LYS A 172 20.44 5.61 -3.36
CA LYS A 172 19.05 5.12 -3.40
C LYS A 172 18.38 5.10 -2.01
N GLU A 173 19.13 4.86 -0.95
CA GLU A 173 18.61 4.93 0.42
C GLU A 173 18.19 6.36 0.80
N THR A 174 19.03 7.36 0.51
CA THR A 174 18.72 8.76 0.73
C THR A 174 17.50 9.18 -0.09
N PHE A 175 17.42 8.73 -1.34
CA PHE A 175 16.26 8.95 -2.19
C PHE A 175 14.98 8.32 -1.61
N TRP A 176 15.06 7.08 -1.10
CA TRP A 176 13.93 6.45 -0.44
C TRP A 176 13.45 7.24 0.78
N ARG A 177 14.35 7.69 1.64
CA ARG A 177 14.03 8.55 2.79
C ARG A 177 13.33 9.85 2.36
N PHE A 178 13.72 10.41 1.21
CA PHE A 178 13.09 11.59 0.64
C PHE A 178 11.66 11.33 0.15
N VAL A 179 11.41 10.26 -0.61
CA VAL A 179 10.13 10.06 -1.30
C VAL A 179 9.06 9.36 -0.48
N LYS A 180 9.43 8.42 0.40
CA LYS A 180 8.49 7.46 1.05
C LYS A 180 7.30 8.09 1.78
N ASN A 181 7.47 9.30 2.32
CA ASN A 181 6.40 10.01 3.03
C ASN A 181 5.41 10.70 2.08
N ASN A 182 5.70 10.77 0.78
CA ASN A 182 4.96 11.56 -0.19
C ASN A 182 4.47 10.76 -1.39
N ILE A 183 4.54 9.45 -1.33
CA ILE A 183 4.02 8.53 -2.33
C ILE A 183 2.90 7.69 -1.74
N THR A 184 1.98 7.29 -2.58
CA THR A 184 0.87 6.39 -2.25
C THR A 184 1.14 4.98 -2.79
N PHE A 185 1.81 4.92 -3.94
CA PHE A 185 2.21 3.68 -4.59
C PHE A 185 3.70 3.70 -4.92
N LEU A 186 4.35 2.55 -4.82
CA LEU A 186 5.78 2.47 -5.00
C LEU A 186 6.25 2.92 -6.40
N HIS A 187 5.45 2.70 -7.45
CA HIS A 187 5.79 3.12 -8.81
C HIS A 187 5.93 4.65 -8.98
N GLU A 188 5.39 5.45 -8.04
CA GLU A 188 5.53 6.92 -8.05
C GLU A 188 6.99 7.37 -7.84
N VAL A 189 7.87 6.48 -7.35
CA VAL A 189 9.31 6.77 -7.25
C VAL A 189 9.91 7.17 -8.60
N ASN A 190 9.42 6.59 -9.73
CA ASN A 190 9.88 6.93 -11.07
C ASN A 190 9.57 8.39 -11.45
N SER A 191 8.44 8.91 -10.97
CA SER A 191 8.06 10.30 -11.19
C SER A 191 8.95 11.24 -10.40
N TRP A 192 9.34 10.88 -9.18
CA TRP A 192 10.27 11.66 -8.36
C TRP A 192 11.69 11.58 -8.87
N GLU A 193 12.13 10.43 -9.39
CA GLU A 193 13.43 10.32 -10.08
C GLU A 193 13.53 11.34 -11.21
N LYS A 194 12.51 11.41 -12.07
CA LYS A 194 12.45 12.41 -13.16
C LYS A 194 12.50 13.85 -12.65
N VAL A 195 11.78 14.14 -11.55
CA VAL A 195 11.79 15.48 -10.94
C VAL A 195 13.19 15.89 -10.48
N ILE A 196 13.95 14.95 -9.90
CA ILE A 196 15.31 15.21 -9.44
C ILE A 196 16.26 15.42 -10.63
N SER A 197 16.13 14.60 -11.68
CA SER A 197 17.00 14.63 -12.86
C SER A 197 16.75 15.82 -13.78
N ASN A 198 15.51 16.33 -13.81
CA ASN A 198 15.15 17.43 -14.72
C ASN A 198 15.74 18.75 -14.24
N VAL A 199 16.28 19.51 -15.18
CA VAL A 199 16.63 20.91 -14.99
C VAL A 199 15.45 21.76 -15.40
N ASN A 200 14.83 22.45 -14.43
CA ASN A 200 13.72 23.34 -14.69
C ASN A 200 14.23 24.74 -15.07
N ASN A 201 13.58 25.40 -16.02
CA ASN A 201 13.85 26.78 -16.28
C ASN A 201 13.14 27.65 -15.24
N TYR A 202 13.88 28.24 -14.31
CA TYR A 202 13.31 29.07 -13.24
C TYR A 202 12.51 30.29 -13.75
N LYS A 203 12.81 30.77 -15.00
CA LYS A 203 12.08 31.87 -15.63
C LYS A 203 10.60 31.53 -15.90
N ASP A 204 10.28 30.25 -16.10
CA ASP A 204 8.92 29.80 -16.32
C ASP A 204 8.03 29.99 -15.08
N PHE A 205 8.65 30.21 -13.92
CA PHE A 205 7.99 30.42 -12.64
C PHE A 205 7.95 31.88 -12.17
N ASN A 206 8.38 32.85 -13.01
CA ASN A 206 8.51 34.26 -12.65
C ASN A 206 9.37 34.51 -11.41
N ILE A 207 10.43 33.76 -11.24
CA ILE A 207 11.39 33.94 -10.14
C ILE A 207 12.38 35.01 -10.52
N ASP A 208 12.62 35.96 -9.61
CA ASP A 208 13.54 37.08 -9.81
C ASP A 208 15.00 36.57 -10.00
N ASN A 209 15.66 37.08 -11.04
CA ASN A 209 17.06 36.80 -11.30
C ASN A 209 17.97 37.16 -10.11
N ALA A 210 17.69 38.28 -9.43
CA ALA A 210 18.47 38.68 -8.24
C ALA A 210 18.38 37.65 -7.11
N PHE A 211 17.21 37.03 -6.91
CA PHE A 211 17.06 35.94 -5.96
C PHE A 211 17.92 34.73 -6.35
N VAL A 212 17.90 34.36 -7.64
CA VAL A 212 18.65 33.19 -8.16
C VAL A 212 20.17 33.45 -8.06
N ASP A 213 20.61 34.68 -8.33
CA ASP A 213 22.02 35.08 -8.20
C ASP A 213 22.52 34.95 -6.76
N ILE A 214 21.74 35.45 -5.81
CA ILE A 214 22.04 35.33 -4.37
C ILE A 214 22.04 33.88 -3.93
N ALA A 215 21.02 33.09 -4.35
CA ALA A 215 20.94 31.68 -4.00
C ALA A 215 22.16 30.88 -4.49
N ALA A 216 22.65 31.17 -5.69
CA ALA A 216 23.87 30.56 -6.24
C ALA A 216 25.14 31.00 -5.51
N GLU A 217 25.25 32.31 -5.19
CA GLU A 217 26.42 32.88 -4.51
C GLU A 217 26.65 32.27 -3.12
N VAL A 218 25.54 32.06 -2.35
CA VAL A 218 25.61 31.56 -0.96
C VAL A 218 25.43 30.04 -0.84
N LEU A 219 25.41 29.31 -1.96
CA LEU A 219 25.31 27.87 -1.96
C LEU A 219 26.54 27.25 -1.27
N PRO A 220 26.36 26.42 -0.23
CA PRO A 220 27.45 25.74 0.45
C PRO A 220 28.31 24.88 -0.49
N ASN A 221 29.50 24.47 -0.03
CA ASN A 221 30.33 23.52 -0.75
C ASN A 221 29.94 22.06 -0.44
N ASP A 222 30.24 21.17 -1.37
CA ASP A 222 30.13 19.72 -1.17
C ASP A 222 31.00 19.20 0.01
N PRO A 223 30.61 18.09 0.64
CA PRO A 223 29.42 17.29 0.38
C PRO A 223 28.17 17.88 1.06
N PHE A 224 27.00 17.69 0.42
CA PHE A 224 25.72 18.12 0.99
C PHE A 224 25.16 17.08 1.95
N ASP A 225 24.60 17.57 3.08
CA ASP A 225 23.90 16.81 4.09
C ASP A 225 22.54 17.46 4.47
N GLU A 226 21.86 16.92 5.47
CA GLU A 226 20.57 17.45 5.92
C GLU A 226 20.67 18.87 6.54
N ASN A 227 21.85 19.28 7.04
CA ASN A 227 22.08 20.62 7.59
C ASN A 227 22.31 21.65 6.46
N THR A 228 22.76 21.21 5.30
CA THR A 228 23.05 22.06 4.14
C THR A 228 21.85 22.94 3.77
N TRP A 229 20.63 22.38 3.84
CA TRP A 229 19.41 23.13 3.59
C TRP A 229 19.24 24.34 4.51
N ASP A 230 19.42 24.13 5.81
CA ASP A 230 19.23 25.17 6.82
C ASP A 230 20.33 26.25 6.71
N ILE A 231 21.58 25.86 6.44
CA ILE A 231 22.69 26.76 6.21
C ILE A 231 22.43 27.63 4.97
N TRP A 232 22.04 26.99 3.87
CA TRP A 232 21.78 27.68 2.61
C TRP A 232 20.62 28.67 2.72
N THR A 233 19.51 28.25 3.25
CA THR A 233 18.31 29.10 3.40
C THR A 233 18.52 30.23 4.40
N SER A 234 19.28 30.02 5.48
CA SER A 234 19.65 31.09 6.41
C SER A 234 20.52 32.15 5.71
N SER A 235 21.50 31.73 4.91
CA SER A 235 22.38 32.65 4.17
C SER A 235 21.59 33.47 3.13
N ILE A 236 20.63 32.87 2.41
CA ILE A 236 19.74 33.58 1.52
C ILE A 236 18.89 34.60 2.27
N LYS A 237 18.30 34.19 3.41
CA LYS A 237 17.45 35.04 4.26
C LYS A 237 18.23 36.25 4.75
N ASP A 238 19.50 36.08 5.17
CA ASP A 238 20.33 37.17 5.69
C ASP A 238 20.64 38.20 4.61
N LYS A 239 20.83 37.76 3.34
CA LYS A 239 21.09 38.66 2.21
C LYS A 239 19.86 39.33 1.61
N THR A 240 18.71 38.64 1.61
CA THR A 240 17.48 39.10 0.93
C THR A 240 16.44 39.66 1.88
N GLY A 241 16.45 39.27 3.15
CA GLY A 241 15.35 39.50 4.09
C GLY A 241 14.10 38.63 3.89
N PHE A 242 14.08 37.76 2.85
CA PHE A 242 12.92 36.91 2.55
C PHE A 242 12.71 35.85 3.61
N LYS A 243 11.44 35.51 3.84
CA LYS A 243 11.02 34.52 4.85
C LYS A 243 9.83 33.71 4.37
N GLY A 244 9.61 32.56 4.99
CA GLY A 244 8.42 31.73 4.75
C GLY A 244 8.25 31.42 3.26
N LYS A 245 7.06 31.70 2.73
CA LYS A 245 6.72 31.35 1.34
C LYS A 245 7.61 32.04 0.29
N ASP A 246 8.00 33.29 0.53
CA ASP A 246 8.81 34.06 -0.43
C ASP A 246 10.24 33.54 -0.53
N LEU A 247 10.74 32.86 0.50
CA LEU A 247 12.03 32.17 0.47
C LEU A 247 11.94 30.75 -0.07
N PHE A 248 10.98 29.95 0.46
CA PHE A 248 10.98 28.52 0.22
C PHE A 248 10.30 28.12 -1.09
N MET A 249 9.30 28.87 -1.56
CA MET A 249 8.58 28.52 -2.78
C MET A 249 9.45 28.66 -4.04
N PRO A 250 10.21 29.75 -4.24
CA PRO A 250 11.14 29.86 -5.36
C PRO A 250 12.14 28.70 -5.40
N LEU A 251 12.78 28.37 -4.29
CA LEU A 251 13.71 27.25 -4.20
C LEU A 251 13.06 25.93 -4.54
N ARG A 252 11.83 25.69 -4.05
CA ARG A 252 11.08 24.48 -4.36
C ARG A 252 10.80 24.35 -5.85
N LEU A 253 10.33 25.40 -6.49
CA LEU A 253 10.02 25.41 -7.92
C LEU A 253 11.28 25.19 -8.76
N ILE A 254 12.40 25.83 -8.42
CA ILE A 254 13.69 25.62 -9.08
C ILE A 254 14.11 24.15 -8.97
N LEU A 255 14.11 23.62 -7.76
CA LEU A 255 14.65 22.28 -7.50
C LEU A 255 13.74 21.16 -8.02
N THR A 256 12.41 21.35 -8.00
CA THR A 256 11.45 20.27 -8.25
C THR A 256 10.47 20.55 -9.39
N GLY A 257 10.30 21.78 -9.82
CA GLY A 257 9.23 22.18 -10.74
C GLY A 257 7.81 22.08 -10.15
N LYS A 258 7.68 21.76 -8.85
CA LYS A 258 6.38 21.49 -8.19
C LYS A 258 6.17 22.39 -6.97
N PRO A 259 4.95 22.96 -6.79
CA PRO A 259 4.66 23.79 -5.61
C PRO A 259 4.51 22.98 -4.30
N ASN A 260 4.25 21.67 -4.41
CA ASN A 260 4.06 20.77 -3.29
C ASN A 260 4.94 19.51 -3.44
N GLY A 261 5.24 18.85 -2.32
CA GLY A 261 6.03 17.62 -2.31
C GLY A 261 6.82 17.44 -1.02
N PRO A 262 7.78 16.49 -1.00
CA PRO A 262 8.63 16.19 0.13
C PRO A 262 9.38 17.42 0.68
N GLU A 263 9.83 17.35 1.93
CA GLU A 263 10.67 18.38 2.52
C GLU A 263 12.01 18.49 1.77
N LEU A 264 12.38 19.71 1.38
CA LEU A 264 13.58 19.97 0.57
C LEU A 264 14.88 19.65 1.28
N LYS A 265 14.92 19.68 2.62
CA LYS A 265 16.11 19.29 3.37
C LYS A 265 16.57 17.86 3.10
N TYR A 266 15.63 16.95 2.79
CA TYR A 266 15.95 15.57 2.41
C TYR A 266 16.28 15.43 0.91
N LEU A 267 15.93 16.44 0.11
CA LEU A 267 16.25 16.48 -1.31
C LEU A 267 17.71 16.91 -1.56
N ILE A 268 18.19 17.90 -0.81
CA ILE A 268 19.51 18.50 -1.01
C ILE A 268 20.65 17.47 -1.00
N PRO A 269 20.70 16.47 -0.10
CA PRO A 269 21.75 15.46 -0.11
C PRO A 269 21.76 14.55 -1.35
N LEU A 270 20.76 14.65 -2.23
CA LEU A 270 20.71 13.91 -3.50
C LEU A 270 21.46 14.62 -4.63
N PHE A 271 21.89 15.84 -4.44
CA PHE A 271 22.64 16.64 -5.39
C PHE A 271 24.08 16.86 -4.93
N ASP A 272 24.91 17.27 -5.87
CA ASP A 272 26.16 17.98 -5.64
C ASP A 272 25.96 19.47 -5.95
N LYS A 273 26.98 20.28 -5.70
CA LYS A 273 26.96 21.72 -5.97
C LYS A 273 26.68 22.04 -7.44
N ASN A 274 27.27 21.27 -8.35
CA ASN A 274 27.06 21.47 -9.79
C ASN A 274 25.60 21.18 -10.18
N GLY A 275 25.00 20.12 -9.66
CA GLY A 275 23.58 19.79 -9.90
C GLY A 275 22.63 20.90 -9.43
N ILE A 276 22.89 21.52 -8.29
CA ILE A 276 22.12 22.67 -7.82
C ILE A 276 22.37 23.91 -8.72
N LEU A 277 23.61 24.20 -9.09
CA LEU A 277 23.93 25.31 -9.98
C LEU A 277 23.27 25.14 -11.36
N GLN A 278 23.22 23.93 -11.92
CA GLN A 278 22.47 23.66 -13.16
C GLN A 278 20.98 23.99 -12.99
N LYS A 279 20.35 23.57 -11.90
CA LYS A 279 18.94 23.90 -11.61
C LYS A 279 18.73 25.41 -11.44
N LEU A 280 19.69 26.14 -10.91
CA LEU A 280 19.70 27.59 -10.81
C LEU A 280 20.04 28.28 -12.15
N GLY A 281 20.36 27.53 -13.22
CA GLY A 281 20.74 28.08 -14.53
C GLY A 281 22.04 28.87 -14.52
N LYS A 282 23.01 28.45 -13.69
CA LYS A 282 24.31 29.13 -13.53
C LYS A 282 25.47 28.41 -14.24
N ILE A 283 25.25 27.16 -14.64
CA ILE A 283 26.19 26.38 -15.49
C ILE A 283 25.38 25.55 -16.49
#